data_c2fa7b2db1844699b4025fdf2e8e0489
#
_entry.id   c2fa7b2db1844699b4025fdf2e8e0489
#
_cell.length_a   1.000
_cell.length_b   1.000
_cell.length_c   1.000
_cell.angle_alpha   90.00
_cell.angle_beta   90.00
_cell.angle_gamma   90.00
#
_symmetry.space_group_name_H-M   'P 1'
#
loop_
_entity.id
_entity.type
_entity.pdbx_description
1 polymer ?
#
loop_
_entity_poly.entity_id
_entity_poly.type
_entity_poly.pdbx_seq_one_letter_code
_entity_poly.pdbx_strand_id
1 'polypeptide(L)'
;MENAIRKASVLIEALPYIRSFRNKVVVIKFGGGAMSNDEVLTSVVQDIVFMKTVGIMPILVHGGGPHISQEMARRGLDPRFVEGHRITDRETLEIAKDVLINQISASIVKKISELGNEAACIWEN
;
A
#
# COMPACT_ATOMS: atom_id res chain seq x y z
N MET A 1 29.10 -16.09 -14.62
CA MET A 1 29.79 -15.95 -13.32
C MET A 1 29.72 -14.52 -12.79
N GLU A 2 30.07 -13.51 -13.55
CA GLU A 2 30.08 -12.08 -13.18
C GLU A 2 28.71 -11.56 -12.68
N ASN A 3 27.61 -11.94 -13.32
CA ASN A 3 26.26 -11.56 -12.90
C ASN A 3 25.86 -12.17 -11.53
N ALA A 4 26.31 -13.39 -11.23
CA ALA A 4 26.04 -14.01 -9.94
C ALA A 4 26.83 -13.33 -8.81
N ILE A 5 28.09 -12.97 -9.06
CA ILE A 5 28.94 -12.22 -8.11
C ILE A 5 28.31 -10.86 -7.81
N ARG A 6 27.86 -10.13 -8.85
CA ARG A 6 27.19 -8.84 -8.68
C ARG A 6 25.93 -8.93 -7.84
N LYS A 7 25.08 -9.94 -8.07
CA LYS A 7 23.86 -10.16 -7.27
C LYS A 7 24.20 -10.46 -5.81
N ALA A 8 25.22 -11.28 -5.55
CA ALA A 8 25.68 -11.57 -4.20
C ALA A 8 26.23 -10.31 -3.50
N SER A 9 26.99 -9.47 -4.20
CA SER A 9 27.50 -8.21 -3.67
C SER A 9 26.40 -7.26 -3.22
N VAL A 10 25.32 -7.13 -3.99
CA VAL A 10 24.16 -6.31 -3.63
C VAL A 10 23.51 -6.79 -2.34
N LEU A 11 23.38 -8.11 -2.14
CA LEU A 11 22.82 -8.67 -0.91
C LEU A 11 23.72 -8.40 0.30
N ILE A 12 25.05 -8.48 0.13
CA ILE A 12 26.01 -8.17 1.20
C ILE A 12 25.96 -6.67 1.54
N GLU A 13 25.85 -5.81 0.54
CA GLU A 13 25.71 -4.36 0.73
C GLU A 13 24.41 -3.99 1.48
N ALA A 14 23.31 -4.72 1.25
CA ALA A 14 22.04 -4.51 1.95
C ALA A 14 22.08 -4.95 3.43
N LEU A 15 22.99 -5.85 3.81
CA LEU A 15 23.01 -6.50 5.13
C LEU A 15 23.09 -5.52 6.32
N PRO A 16 23.90 -4.44 6.32
CA PRO A 16 23.92 -3.46 7.41
C PRO A 16 22.58 -2.77 7.60
N TYR A 17 21.88 -2.45 6.50
CA TYR A 17 20.55 -1.83 6.53
C TYR A 17 19.51 -2.78 7.10
N ILE A 18 19.48 -4.03 6.64
CA ILE A 18 18.60 -5.07 7.17
C ILE A 18 18.79 -5.23 8.68
N ARG A 19 20.04 -5.31 9.16
CA ARG A 19 20.36 -5.39 10.58
C ARG A 19 19.89 -4.16 11.36
N SER A 20 20.06 -2.97 10.78
CA SER A 20 19.67 -1.70 11.41
C SER A 20 18.15 -1.56 11.60
N PHE A 21 17.35 -2.09 10.66
CA PHE A 21 15.89 -1.99 10.67
C PHE A 21 15.19 -3.24 11.23
N ARG A 22 15.92 -4.32 11.48
CA ARG A 22 15.34 -5.53 12.04
C ARG A 22 14.64 -5.26 13.38
N ASN A 23 13.45 -5.81 13.56
CA ASN A 23 12.56 -5.61 14.71
C ASN A 23 12.11 -4.14 14.91
N LYS A 24 12.25 -3.29 13.90
CA LYS A 24 11.71 -1.94 13.93
C LYS A 24 10.42 -1.84 13.14
N VAL A 25 9.51 -1.01 13.62
CA VAL A 25 8.31 -0.61 12.89
C VAL A 25 8.70 0.44 11.85
N VAL A 26 8.34 0.19 10.60
CA VAL A 26 8.54 1.12 9.48
C VAL A 26 7.20 1.45 8.87
N VAL A 27 6.81 2.72 8.91
CA VAL A 27 5.58 3.20 8.28
C VAL A 27 5.88 3.60 6.84
N ILE A 28 5.15 3.00 5.92
CA ILE A 28 5.27 3.21 4.47
C ILE A 28 4.01 3.89 3.99
N LYS A 29 4.13 5.11 3.45
CA LYS A 29 3.00 5.79 2.81
C LYS A 29 3.00 5.47 1.31
N PHE A 30 1.91 4.89 0.85
CA PHE A 30 1.68 4.58 -0.56
C PHE A 30 0.43 5.28 -1.07
N GLY A 31 0.54 6.08 -2.11
CA GLY A 31 -0.60 6.88 -2.58
C GLY A 31 -0.37 7.49 -3.94
N GLY A 32 -1.31 8.35 -4.33
CA GLY A 32 -1.30 9.03 -5.63
C GLY A 32 -1.60 8.09 -6.81
N GLY A 33 -1.15 8.45 -8.00
CA GLY A 33 -1.37 7.68 -9.23
C GLY A 33 -0.71 6.29 -9.25
N ALA A 34 0.28 6.06 -8.40
CA ALA A 34 0.95 4.76 -8.29
C ALA A 34 -0.02 3.63 -7.85
N MET A 35 -1.06 3.97 -7.07
CA MET A 35 -2.06 2.99 -6.64
C MET A 35 -2.99 2.51 -7.76
N SER A 36 -3.12 3.28 -8.84
CA SER A 36 -3.96 2.93 -9.99
C SER A 36 -3.25 2.00 -10.98
N ASN A 37 -1.95 1.70 -10.76
CA ASN A 37 -1.17 0.81 -11.58
C ASN A 37 -0.95 -0.52 -10.84
N ASP A 38 -1.53 -1.60 -11.34
CA ASP A 38 -1.49 -2.92 -10.71
C ASP A 38 -0.08 -3.52 -10.67
N GLU A 39 0.77 -3.24 -11.65
CA GLU A 39 2.17 -3.69 -11.68
C GLU A 39 2.98 -3.01 -10.58
N VAL A 40 2.78 -1.69 -10.41
CA VAL A 40 3.43 -0.91 -9.34
C VAL A 40 2.95 -1.40 -7.97
N LEU A 41 1.64 -1.62 -7.80
CA LEU A 41 1.10 -2.15 -6.55
C LEU A 41 1.70 -3.53 -6.23
N THR A 42 1.79 -4.40 -7.22
CA THR A 42 2.39 -5.73 -7.05
C THR A 42 3.86 -5.64 -6.64
N SER A 43 4.63 -4.76 -7.25
CA SER A 43 6.04 -4.53 -6.88
C SER A 43 6.18 -4.03 -5.45
N VAL A 44 5.38 -3.03 -5.06
CA VAL A 44 5.38 -2.50 -3.68
C VAL A 44 4.99 -3.58 -2.66
N VAL A 45 4.01 -4.41 -2.98
CA VAL A 45 3.62 -5.53 -2.10
C VAL A 45 4.76 -6.55 -1.95
N GLN A 46 5.49 -6.85 -3.04
CA GLN A 46 6.68 -7.72 -2.97
C GLN A 46 7.78 -7.12 -2.07
N ASP A 47 8.02 -5.82 -2.15
CA ASP A 47 8.98 -5.13 -1.29
C ASP A 47 8.57 -5.20 0.18
N ILE A 48 7.28 -5.02 0.48
CA ILE A 48 6.73 -5.13 1.84
C ILE A 48 6.89 -6.55 2.39
N VAL A 49 6.60 -7.55 1.58
CA VAL A 49 6.79 -8.96 1.93
C VAL A 49 8.27 -9.26 2.19
N PHE A 50 9.17 -8.74 1.35
CA PHE A 50 10.61 -8.83 1.58
C PHE A 50 11.02 -8.20 2.92
N MET A 51 10.56 -6.97 3.21
CA MET A 51 10.84 -6.31 4.49
C MET A 51 10.39 -7.17 5.68
N LYS A 52 9.20 -7.73 5.62
CA LYS A 52 8.68 -8.63 6.66
C LYS A 52 9.55 -9.88 6.81
N THR A 53 9.95 -10.47 5.69
CA THR A 53 10.78 -11.69 5.66
C THR A 53 12.14 -11.48 6.33
N VAL A 54 12.75 -10.32 6.17
CA VAL A 54 14.04 -9.99 6.80
C VAL A 54 13.91 -9.49 8.26
N GLY A 55 12.69 -9.48 8.81
CA GLY A 55 12.42 -9.18 10.21
C GLY A 55 12.13 -7.70 10.50
N ILE A 56 11.81 -6.90 9.50
CA ILE A 56 11.26 -5.55 9.66
C ILE A 56 9.75 -5.68 9.91
N MET A 57 9.15 -4.74 10.63
CA MET A 57 7.70 -4.69 10.88
C MET A 57 7.07 -3.56 10.05
N PRO A 58 6.69 -3.80 8.77
CA PRO A 58 6.12 -2.78 7.92
C PRO A 58 4.65 -2.49 8.29
N ILE A 59 4.29 -1.22 8.32
CA ILE A 59 2.91 -0.73 8.37
C ILE A 59 2.67 0.07 7.10
N LEU A 60 1.77 -0.40 6.25
CA LEU A 60 1.41 0.29 5.03
C LEU A 60 0.23 1.22 5.29
N VAL A 61 0.42 2.51 4.98
CA VAL A 61 -0.63 3.54 4.96
C VAL A 61 -0.90 3.92 3.52
N HIS A 62 -2.08 3.60 3.04
CA HIS A 62 -2.46 3.91 1.66
C HIS A 62 -3.46 5.05 1.57
N GLY A 63 -3.49 5.72 0.43
CA GLY A 63 -4.53 6.67 0.05
C GLY A 63 -5.61 6.03 -0.82
N GLY A 64 -6.42 6.84 -1.49
CA GLY A 64 -7.47 6.36 -2.39
C GLY A 64 -8.28 7.48 -3.04
N GLY A 65 -7.79 8.72 -2.99
CA GLY A 65 -8.52 9.88 -3.52
C GLY A 65 -9.03 9.71 -4.95
N PRO A 66 -8.20 9.29 -5.92
CA PRO A 66 -8.64 9.02 -7.28
C PRO A 66 -9.72 7.94 -7.38
N HIS A 67 -9.59 6.84 -6.63
CA HIS A 67 -10.56 5.75 -6.62
C HIS A 67 -11.91 6.19 -6.02
N ILE A 68 -11.88 7.00 -4.95
CA ILE A 68 -13.10 7.58 -4.37
C ILE A 68 -13.79 8.48 -5.39
N SER A 69 -13.04 9.34 -6.09
CA SER A 69 -13.61 10.21 -7.14
C SER A 69 -14.23 9.41 -8.29
N GLN A 70 -13.57 8.34 -8.70
CA GLN A 70 -14.07 7.45 -9.75
C GLN A 70 -15.35 6.74 -9.31
N GLU A 71 -15.40 6.24 -8.08
CA GLU A 71 -16.59 5.57 -7.55
C GLU A 71 -17.76 6.56 -7.35
N MET A 72 -17.48 7.80 -6.91
CA MET A 72 -18.49 8.87 -6.87
C MET A 72 -19.08 9.13 -8.25
N ALA A 73 -18.21 9.31 -9.26
CA ALA A 73 -18.66 9.53 -10.64
C ALA A 73 -19.50 8.35 -11.16
N ARG A 74 -19.11 7.11 -10.86
CA ARG A 74 -19.89 5.90 -11.21
C ARG A 74 -21.30 5.91 -10.59
N ARG A 75 -21.44 6.51 -9.41
CA ARG A 75 -22.75 6.67 -8.72
C ARG A 75 -23.48 7.96 -9.10
N GLY A 76 -22.96 8.74 -10.08
CA GLY A 76 -23.57 10.00 -10.52
C GLY A 76 -23.34 11.18 -9.58
N LEU A 77 -22.32 11.11 -8.73
CA LEU A 77 -21.95 12.16 -7.78
C LEU A 77 -20.69 12.89 -8.25
N ASP A 78 -20.70 14.20 -8.18
CA ASP A 78 -19.55 15.03 -8.52
C ASP A 78 -18.64 15.25 -7.29
N PRO A 79 -17.34 14.87 -7.37
CA PRO A 79 -16.40 15.14 -6.29
C PRO A 79 -16.17 16.66 -6.15
N ARG A 80 -16.37 17.19 -4.95
CA ARG A 80 -16.15 18.62 -4.64
C ARG A 80 -14.96 18.77 -3.70
N PHE A 81 -14.16 19.81 -3.94
CA PHE A 81 -12.97 20.12 -3.17
C PHE A 81 -12.92 21.59 -2.78
N VAL A 82 -12.42 21.89 -1.58
CA VAL A 82 -12.10 23.24 -1.10
C VAL A 82 -10.66 23.19 -0.60
N GLU A 83 -9.81 24.04 -1.14
CA GLU A 83 -8.37 24.11 -0.80
C GLU A 83 -7.67 22.73 -0.82
N GLY A 84 -8.01 21.87 -1.79
CA GLY A 84 -7.46 20.53 -1.91
C GLY A 84 -8.09 19.47 -1.00
N HIS A 85 -8.97 19.86 -0.09
CA HIS A 85 -9.71 18.94 0.78
C HIS A 85 -11.06 18.57 0.17
N ARG A 86 -11.35 17.27 0.14
CA ARG A 86 -12.65 16.78 -0.34
C ARG A 86 -13.76 17.20 0.63
N ILE A 87 -14.83 17.79 0.10
CA ILE A 87 -16.07 17.96 0.85
C ILE A 87 -16.67 16.56 1.00
N THR A 88 -16.70 16.08 2.25
CA THR A 88 -17.10 14.70 2.57
C THR A 88 -18.39 14.76 3.38
N ASP A 89 -19.52 14.80 2.69
CA ASP A 89 -20.83 14.60 3.29
C ASP A 89 -21.06 13.12 3.63
N ARG A 90 -22.21 12.80 4.19
CA ARG A 90 -22.51 11.44 4.67
C ARG A 90 -22.43 10.39 3.55
N GLU A 91 -22.96 10.71 2.38
CA GLU A 91 -22.95 9.80 1.22
C GLU A 91 -21.52 9.60 0.70
N THR A 92 -20.75 10.67 0.55
CA THR A 92 -19.33 10.62 0.19
C THR A 92 -18.50 9.84 1.20
N LEU A 93 -18.82 9.96 2.51
CA LEU A 93 -18.13 9.21 3.57
C LEU A 93 -18.34 7.70 3.41
N GLU A 94 -19.58 7.25 3.16
CA GLU A 94 -19.85 5.82 2.95
C GLU A 94 -19.14 5.27 1.70
N ILE A 95 -19.08 6.06 0.64
CA ILE A 95 -18.29 5.71 -0.56
C ILE A 95 -16.79 5.61 -0.22
N ALA A 96 -16.27 6.60 0.51
CA ALA A 96 -14.87 6.61 0.89
C ALA A 96 -14.50 5.41 1.76
N LYS A 97 -15.33 5.05 2.74
CA LYS A 97 -15.14 3.85 3.57
C LYS A 97 -15.13 2.59 2.72
N ASP A 98 -16.11 2.42 1.85
CA ASP A 98 -16.19 1.24 0.99
C ASP A 98 -14.95 1.12 0.10
N VAL A 99 -14.55 2.21 -0.55
CA VAL A 99 -13.37 2.22 -1.43
C VAL A 99 -12.09 1.93 -0.65
N LEU A 100 -11.86 2.61 0.46
CA LEU A 100 -10.61 2.48 1.22
C LEU A 100 -10.49 1.13 1.91
N ILE A 101 -11.55 0.63 2.51
CA ILE A 101 -11.55 -0.57 3.35
C ILE A 101 -11.80 -1.81 2.49
N ASN A 102 -12.96 -1.86 1.83
CA ASN A 102 -13.44 -3.08 1.17
C ASN A 102 -12.80 -3.31 -0.21
N GLN A 103 -12.34 -2.25 -0.87
CA GLN A 103 -11.72 -2.39 -2.18
C GLN A 103 -10.19 -2.34 -2.08
N ILE A 104 -9.60 -1.22 -1.65
CA ILE A 104 -8.14 -1.03 -1.68
C ILE A 104 -7.45 -1.89 -0.63
N SER A 105 -7.79 -1.75 0.66
CA SER A 105 -7.17 -2.54 1.73
C SER A 105 -7.35 -4.02 1.50
N ALA A 106 -8.55 -4.46 1.13
CA ALA A 106 -8.83 -5.87 0.84
C ALA A 106 -7.99 -6.39 -0.34
N SER A 107 -7.81 -5.60 -1.39
CA SER A 107 -6.95 -5.96 -2.53
C SER A 107 -5.48 -6.11 -2.11
N ILE A 108 -4.96 -5.21 -1.29
CA ILE A 108 -3.59 -5.27 -0.77
C ILE A 108 -3.38 -6.51 0.09
N VAL A 109 -4.29 -6.77 1.03
CA VAL A 109 -4.24 -7.98 1.88
C VAL A 109 -4.28 -9.24 1.05
N LYS A 110 -5.15 -9.30 0.03
CA LYS A 110 -5.22 -10.43 -0.88
C LYS A 110 -3.89 -10.67 -1.61
N LYS A 111 -3.28 -9.61 -2.18
CA LYS A 111 -1.98 -9.73 -2.86
C LYS A 111 -0.86 -10.21 -1.91
N ILE A 112 -0.84 -9.73 -0.67
CA ILE A 112 0.12 -10.20 0.36
C ILE A 112 -0.10 -11.69 0.65
N SER A 113 -1.36 -12.13 0.76
CA SER A 113 -1.72 -13.53 0.99
C SER A 113 -1.30 -14.43 -0.17
N GLU A 114 -1.45 -13.98 -1.41
CA GLU A 114 -1.00 -14.70 -2.61
C GLU A 114 0.52 -14.92 -2.64
N LEU A 115 1.27 -14.06 -1.96
CA LEU A 115 2.72 -14.20 -1.76
C LEU A 115 3.10 -15.02 -0.50
N GLY A 116 2.14 -15.72 0.11
CA GLY A 116 2.36 -16.60 1.26
C GLY A 116 2.60 -15.89 2.59
N ASN A 117 2.13 -14.65 2.71
CA ASN A 117 2.25 -13.86 3.94
C ASN A 117 0.86 -13.45 4.47
N GLU A 118 0.82 -13.07 5.74
CA GLU A 118 -0.39 -12.59 6.39
C GLU A 118 -0.32 -11.09 6.63
N ALA A 119 -1.43 -10.41 6.42
CA ALA A 119 -1.62 -9.00 6.74
C ALA A 119 -3.01 -8.79 7.35
N ALA A 120 -3.10 -7.82 8.25
CA ALA A 120 -4.36 -7.39 8.83
C ALA A 120 -4.62 -5.92 8.47
N CYS A 121 -5.87 -5.59 8.16
CA CYS A 121 -6.30 -4.20 8.08
C CYS A 121 -6.48 -3.65 9.49
N ILE A 122 -5.89 -2.48 9.73
CA ILE A 122 -6.08 -1.72 10.97
C ILE A 122 -7.02 -0.56 10.64
N TRP A 123 -8.29 -0.71 10.98
CA TRP A 123 -9.30 0.33 10.92
C TRP A 123 -10.28 0.10 12.07
N GLU A 124 -10.70 1.17 12.71
CA GLU A 124 -11.65 1.10 13.82
C GLU A 124 -13.08 0.90 13.30
N ASN A 125 -13.82 0.05 14.00
CA ASN A 125 -15.26 -0.12 13.84
C ASN A 125 -16.01 1.05 14.50
#